data_ac0e9cf6f399b8e72894cdb0b4c77dbd
#
_entry.id   ac0e9cf6f399b8e72894cdb0b4c77dbd
#
_cell.length_a   1.000
_cell.length_b   1.000
_cell.length_c   1.000
_cell.angle_alpha   90.00
_cell.angle_beta   90.00
_cell.angle_gamma   90.00
#
_symmetry.space_group_name_H-M   'P 1'
#
loop_
_entity.id
_entity.type
_entity.pdbx_description
1 polymer ?
#
loop_
_entity_poly.entity_id
_entity_poly.type
_entity_poly.pdbx_seq_one_letter_code
_entity_poly.pdbx_strand_id
1 'polypeptide(L)'
;YFLDVDLKEAQYTGFTLGQEIRKTDPRGFLIYVTAYGELAFDTFRYKLEALDYIVKGNRQEMYQGIRRCLEVIEERLRREHGEGRPYFTVKFMDTLRHIPLDEILFFETGEKSHRIILHGIQETMDFTGSIRELEKELAGRFVRVHRAYLANADLVKSLDMRQKKVVFVNGETCLFSRKAKKELLELLGD
;
A
#
# COMPACT_ATOMS: atom_id res chain seq x y z
N TYR A 1 20.51 -1.12 -3.84
CA TYR A 1 21.84 -1.66 -4.14
C TYR A 1 22.56 -0.74 -5.12
N PHE A 2 23.77 -0.27 -4.73
CA PHE A 2 24.68 0.46 -5.59
C PHE A 2 25.83 -0.46 -5.95
N LEU A 3 25.99 -0.77 -7.23
CA LEU A 3 26.92 -1.76 -7.72
C LEU A 3 27.95 -1.13 -8.68
N ASP A 4 29.21 -1.51 -8.56
CA ASP A 4 30.17 -1.29 -9.63
C ASP A 4 30.10 -2.45 -10.62
N VAL A 5 30.29 -2.18 -11.90
CA VAL A 5 30.38 -3.25 -12.92
C VAL A 5 31.68 -4.03 -12.77
N ASP A 6 32.79 -3.33 -12.48
CA ASP A 6 34.10 -3.95 -12.25
C ASP A 6 34.34 -4.17 -10.75
N LEU A 7 34.12 -5.38 -10.28
CA LEU A 7 34.37 -5.77 -8.89
C LEU A 7 35.81 -6.20 -8.62
N LYS A 8 36.68 -6.17 -9.64
CA LYS A 8 38.08 -6.66 -9.63
C LYS A 8 38.20 -8.12 -9.21
N GLU A 9 37.13 -8.89 -9.37
CA GLU A 9 37.05 -10.31 -9.11
C GLU A 9 37.00 -11.09 -10.42
N ALA A 10 37.81 -12.15 -10.54
CA ALA A 10 37.93 -12.91 -11.78
C ALA A 10 36.64 -13.66 -12.18
N GLN A 11 35.76 -13.93 -11.23
CA GLN A 11 34.56 -14.75 -11.44
C GLN A 11 33.23 -13.93 -11.41
N TYR A 12 33.26 -12.69 -10.92
CA TYR A 12 32.03 -11.91 -10.72
C TYR A 12 32.17 -10.51 -11.31
N THR A 13 31.15 -10.12 -12.05
CA THR A 13 30.94 -8.74 -12.47
C THR A 13 29.74 -8.16 -11.71
N GLY A 14 29.60 -6.84 -11.67
CA GLY A 14 28.41 -6.22 -11.10
C GLY A 14 27.10 -6.70 -11.75
N PHE A 15 27.15 -7.09 -13.04
CA PHE A 15 25.97 -7.64 -13.72
C PHE A 15 25.59 -9.04 -13.20
N THR A 16 26.58 -9.92 -13.03
CA THR A 16 26.31 -11.25 -12.45
C THR A 16 25.84 -11.15 -11.00
N LEU A 17 26.40 -10.24 -10.22
CA LEU A 17 25.91 -9.94 -8.88
C LEU A 17 24.46 -9.40 -8.89
N GLY A 18 24.16 -8.51 -9.82
CA GLY A 18 22.79 -8.02 -10.02
C GLY A 18 21.79 -9.14 -10.31
N GLN A 19 22.18 -10.14 -11.11
CA GLN A 19 21.35 -11.32 -11.38
C GLN A 19 21.10 -12.16 -10.11
N GLU A 20 22.13 -12.36 -9.28
CA GLU A 20 21.96 -13.06 -7.99
C GLU A 20 21.04 -12.29 -7.02
N ILE A 21 21.18 -10.95 -6.97
CA ILE A 21 20.27 -10.10 -6.18
C ILE A 21 18.83 -10.26 -6.68
N ARG A 22 18.58 -10.28 -8.00
CA ARG A 22 17.23 -10.46 -8.54
C ARG A 22 16.57 -11.78 -8.17
N LYS A 23 17.34 -12.85 -7.90
CA LYS A 23 16.80 -14.13 -7.44
C LYS A 23 16.30 -14.06 -6.00
N THR A 24 16.95 -13.28 -5.16
CA THR A 24 16.64 -13.17 -3.72
C THR A 24 15.77 -11.95 -3.39
N ASP A 25 15.96 -10.86 -4.12
CA ASP A 25 15.20 -9.61 -3.99
C ASP A 25 14.77 -9.10 -5.38
N PRO A 26 13.64 -9.62 -5.93
CA PRO A 26 13.14 -9.24 -7.25
C PRO A 26 12.74 -7.76 -7.36
N ARG A 27 12.39 -7.10 -6.23
CA ARG A 27 11.91 -5.72 -6.19
C ARG A 27 12.96 -4.71 -5.74
N GLY A 28 14.12 -5.15 -5.29
CA GLY A 28 15.22 -4.29 -4.86
C GLY A 28 15.63 -3.30 -5.96
N PHE A 29 15.96 -2.08 -5.60
CA PHE A 29 16.44 -1.09 -6.56
C PHE A 29 17.91 -1.31 -6.87
N LEU A 30 18.24 -1.56 -8.13
CA LEU A 30 19.61 -1.71 -8.62
C LEU A 30 20.06 -0.43 -9.32
N ILE A 31 21.18 0.15 -8.90
CA ILE A 31 21.82 1.29 -9.50
C ILE A 31 23.28 0.93 -9.76
N TYR A 32 23.73 1.10 -11.00
CA TYR A 32 25.12 0.89 -11.35
C TYR A 32 25.88 2.21 -11.25
N VAL A 33 27.02 2.22 -10.55
CA VAL A 33 27.92 3.34 -10.44
C VAL A 33 29.32 2.88 -10.86
N THR A 34 29.73 3.16 -12.08
CA THR A 34 30.90 2.55 -12.69
C THR A 34 31.67 3.51 -13.60
N ALA A 35 32.94 3.20 -13.90
CA ALA A 35 33.74 3.95 -14.86
C ALA A 35 33.41 3.59 -16.33
N TYR A 36 32.69 2.51 -16.59
CA TYR A 36 32.46 1.95 -17.92
C TYR A 36 31.12 2.36 -18.49
N GLY A 37 31.06 3.55 -19.11
CA GLY A 37 29.81 4.10 -19.69
C GLY A 37 29.26 3.28 -20.86
N GLU A 38 30.13 2.65 -21.64
CA GLU A 38 29.82 1.84 -22.81
C GLU A 38 29.05 0.56 -22.49
N LEU A 39 29.10 0.08 -21.22
CA LEU A 39 28.44 -1.15 -20.79
C LEU A 39 27.00 -0.91 -20.29
N ALA A 40 26.48 0.31 -20.38
CA ALA A 40 25.13 0.62 -19.89
C ALA A 40 24.04 -0.25 -20.55
N PHE A 41 24.18 -0.58 -21.84
CA PHE A 41 23.24 -1.43 -22.56
C PHE A 41 23.23 -2.89 -22.08
N ASP A 42 24.28 -3.35 -21.40
CA ASP A 42 24.34 -4.70 -20.87
C ASP A 42 23.34 -4.92 -19.74
N THR A 43 22.90 -3.87 -19.05
CA THR A 43 21.80 -3.95 -18.06
C THR A 43 20.52 -4.54 -18.68
N PHE A 44 20.22 -4.22 -19.94
CA PHE A 44 19.11 -4.78 -20.70
C PHE A 44 19.37 -6.23 -21.13
N ARG A 45 20.59 -6.54 -21.58
CA ARG A 45 20.97 -7.92 -21.95
C ARG A 45 20.82 -8.89 -20.79
N TYR A 46 21.21 -8.47 -19.59
CA TYR A 46 21.12 -9.26 -18.37
C TYR A 46 19.74 -9.21 -17.70
N LYS A 47 18.78 -8.45 -18.26
CA LYS A 47 17.40 -8.28 -17.72
C LYS A 47 17.38 -7.86 -16.25
N LEU A 48 18.24 -6.91 -15.89
CA LEU A 48 18.48 -6.50 -14.51
C LEU A 48 17.44 -5.51 -13.98
N GLU A 49 16.68 -4.88 -14.89
CA GLU A 49 15.72 -3.82 -14.51
C GLU A 49 16.36 -2.77 -13.59
N ALA A 50 17.56 -2.31 -13.98
CA ALA A 50 18.28 -1.31 -13.22
C ALA A 50 17.49 0.00 -13.19
N LEU A 51 17.44 0.64 -12.02
CA LEU A 51 16.82 1.96 -11.86
C LEU A 51 17.60 3.03 -12.60
N ASP A 52 18.93 2.98 -12.54
CA ASP A 52 19.81 3.93 -13.21
C ASP A 52 21.21 3.35 -13.42
N TYR A 53 21.98 4.01 -14.31
CA TYR A 53 23.36 3.69 -14.63
C TYR A 53 24.18 4.98 -14.64
N ILE A 54 25.01 5.16 -13.61
CA ILE A 54 25.76 6.38 -13.34
C ILE A 54 27.23 6.16 -13.67
N VAL A 55 27.76 6.95 -14.60
CA VAL A 55 29.18 6.87 -14.97
C VAL A 55 30.03 7.67 -13.97
N LYS A 56 31.11 7.05 -13.45
CA LYS A 56 32.11 7.68 -12.59
C LYS A 56 33.00 8.61 -13.42
N GLY A 57 32.50 9.80 -13.78
CA GLY A 57 33.22 10.81 -14.47
C GLY A 57 33.42 12.05 -13.61
N ASN A 58 32.61 13.08 -13.86
CA ASN A 58 32.55 14.27 -13.02
C ASN A 58 31.89 13.91 -11.65
N ARG A 59 32.62 14.22 -10.58
CA ARG A 59 32.15 13.93 -9.19
C ARG A 59 30.81 14.61 -8.90
N GLN A 60 30.60 15.82 -9.37
CA GLN A 60 29.35 16.57 -9.14
C GLN A 60 28.17 15.91 -9.85
N GLU A 61 28.35 15.48 -11.11
CA GLU A 61 27.31 14.78 -11.88
C GLU A 61 26.96 13.42 -11.27
N MET A 62 27.97 12.68 -10.79
CA MET A 62 27.77 11.42 -10.08
C MET A 62 26.94 11.62 -8.81
N TYR A 63 27.25 12.60 -7.97
CA TYR A 63 26.46 12.89 -6.78
C TYR A 63 25.02 13.31 -7.11
N GLN A 64 24.83 14.11 -8.15
CA GLN A 64 23.48 14.49 -8.60
C GLN A 64 22.70 13.27 -9.11
N GLY A 65 23.35 12.36 -9.83
CA GLY A 65 22.74 11.09 -10.26
C GLY A 65 22.29 10.24 -9.08
N ILE A 66 23.19 10.01 -8.12
CA ILE A 66 22.86 9.26 -6.89
C ILE A 66 21.69 9.91 -6.14
N ARG A 67 21.71 11.23 -5.98
CA ARG A 67 20.65 11.96 -5.31
C ARG A 67 19.30 11.77 -5.99
N ARG A 68 19.24 11.91 -7.32
CA ARG A 68 18.01 11.65 -8.10
C ARG A 68 17.49 10.23 -7.89
N CYS A 69 18.40 9.23 -7.90
CA CYS A 69 17.99 7.85 -7.61
C CYS A 69 17.36 7.70 -6.24
N LEU A 70 17.96 8.30 -5.20
CA LEU A 70 17.44 8.25 -3.83
C LEU A 70 16.07 8.94 -3.72
N GLU A 71 15.88 10.09 -4.37
CA GLU A 71 14.59 10.79 -4.43
C GLU A 71 13.50 9.94 -5.10
N VAL A 72 13.83 9.26 -6.21
CA VAL A 72 12.91 8.34 -6.90
C VAL A 72 12.59 7.11 -6.04
N ILE A 73 13.60 6.53 -5.38
CA ILE A 73 13.42 5.38 -4.47
C ILE A 73 12.52 5.78 -3.30
N GLU A 74 12.79 6.90 -2.67
CA GLU A 74 12.01 7.42 -1.55
C GLU A 74 10.55 7.63 -1.95
N GLU A 75 10.29 8.21 -3.12
CA GLU A 75 8.95 8.41 -3.65
C GLU A 75 8.23 7.08 -3.95
N ARG A 76 8.95 6.08 -4.52
CA ARG A 76 8.37 4.74 -4.77
C ARG A 76 8.06 4.02 -3.46
N LEU A 77 8.99 4.05 -2.50
CA LEU A 77 8.78 3.45 -1.18
C LEU A 77 7.66 4.14 -0.41
N ARG A 78 7.53 5.46 -0.49
CA ARG A 78 6.37 6.19 0.05
C ARG A 78 5.06 5.68 -0.53
N ARG A 79 5.00 5.47 -1.84
CA ARG A 79 3.81 4.92 -2.51
C ARG A 79 3.53 3.47 -2.11
N GLU A 80 4.58 2.65 -1.99
CA GLU A 80 4.46 1.24 -1.61
C GLU A 80 4.16 1.04 -0.11
N HIS A 81 4.78 1.84 0.77
CA HIS A 81 4.60 1.76 2.22
C HIS A 81 3.49 2.68 2.74
N GLY A 82 2.80 3.40 1.82
CA GLY A 82 1.63 4.19 2.20
C GLY A 82 1.92 5.46 2.99
N GLU A 83 3.09 6.09 2.82
CA GLU A 83 3.24 7.50 3.19
C GLU A 83 2.33 8.34 2.26
N GLY A 84 1.17 8.67 2.77
CA GLY A 84 0.01 9.21 2.05
C GLY A 84 -1.18 8.25 2.03
N ARG A 85 -1.06 6.99 2.49
CA ARG A 85 -2.23 6.17 2.80
C ARG A 85 -2.95 6.79 3.99
N PRO A 86 -4.17 7.24 3.82
CA PRO A 86 -4.94 7.68 4.95
C PRO A 86 -5.11 6.50 5.91
N TYR A 87 -4.89 6.74 7.20
CA TYR A 87 -5.04 5.75 8.24
C TYR A 87 -6.01 6.21 9.32
N PHE A 88 -6.64 5.25 9.95
CA PHE A 88 -7.45 5.45 11.14
C PHE A 88 -6.60 5.18 12.37
N THR A 89 -6.57 6.14 13.30
CA THR A 89 -5.84 5.98 14.56
C THR A 89 -6.81 5.60 15.67
N VAL A 90 -6.58 4.46 16.27
CA VAL A 90 -7.39 3.98 17.38
C VAL A 90 -6.54 3.72 18.62
N LYS A 91 -7.07 4.05 19.79
CA LYS A 91 -6.48 3.65 21.06
C LYS A 91 -7.00 2.26 21.41
N PHE A 92 -6.10 1.30 21.42
CA PHE A 92 -6.39 -0.07 21.83
C PHE A 92 -5.55 -0.40 23.07
N MET A 93 -6.22 -0.65 24.20
CA MET A 93 -5.57 -0.76 25.52
C MET A 93 -4.69 0.48 25.79
N ASP A 94 -3.38 0.30 26.00
CA ASP A 94 -2.42 1.37 26.31
C ASP A 94 -1.60 1.80 25.08
N THR A 95 -1.96 1.34 23.88
CA THR A 95 -1.25 1.65 22.64
C THR A 95 -2.12 2.42 21.65
N LEU A 96 -1.49 3.32 20.88
CA LEU A 96 -2.09 3.92 19.68
C LEU A 96 -1.74 3.03 18.49
N ARG A 97 -2.76 2.62 17.72
CA ARG A 97 -2.57 1.84 16.50
C ARG A 97 -3.02 2.65 15.29
N HIS A 98 -2.19 2.67 14.27
CA HIS A 98 -2.48 3.26 12.97
C HIS A 98 -2.85 2.13 12.01
N ILE A 99 -4.11 2.13 11.55
CA ILE A 99 -4.64 1.11 10.65
C ILE A 99 -4.93 1.78 9.31
N PRO A 100 -4.30 1.34 8.21
CA PRO A 100 -4.59 1.88 6.89
C PRO A 100 -6.08 1.77 6.56
N LEU A 101 -6.67 2.83 6.01
CA LEU A 101 -8.12 2.82 5.69
C LEU A 101 -8.48 1.77 4.64
N ASP A 102 -7.55 1.40 3.76
CA ASP A 102 -7.71 0.36 2.75
C ASP A 102 -7.57 -1.08 3.31
N GLU A 103 -7.30 -1.21 4.62
CA GLU A 103 -7.35 -2.48 5.35
C GLU A 103 -8.59 -2.60 6.24
N ILE A 104 -9.41 -1.55 6.35
CA ILE A 104 -10.65 -1.54 7.16
C ILE A 104 -11.84 -1.81 6.26
N LEU A 105 -12.55 -2.91 6.51
CA LEU A 105 -13.73 -3.32 5.77
C LEU A 105 -14.96 -2.53 6.20
N PHE A 106 -15.25 -2.54 7.49
CA PHE A 106 -16.38 -1.79 8.05
C PHE A 106 -16.25 -1.60 9.56
N PHE A 107 -17.02 -0.66 10.06
CA PHE A 107 -17.24 -0.48 11.49
C PHE A 107 -18.64 -0.92 11.87
N GLU A 108 -18.77 -1.53 13.04
CA GLU A 108 -20.01 -2.02 13.62
C GLU A 108 -20.24 -1.43 15.01
N THR A 109 -21.49 -1.10 15.36
CA THR A 109 -21.82 -0.75 16.74
C THR A 109 -21.74 -1.98 17.62
N GLY A 110 -20.94 -1.93 18.67
CA GLY A 110 -20.84 -3.00 19.66
C GLY A 110 -22.11 -3.13 20.54
N GLU A 111 -22.19 -4.23 21.27
CA GLU A 111 -23.31 -4.50 22.18
C GLU A 111 -23.42 -3.49 23.32
N LYS A 112 -22.30 -2.99 23.82
CA LYS A 112 -22.25 -1.97 24.86
C LYS A 112 -22.33 -0.56 24.26
N SER A 113 -22.95 0.35 24.98
CA SER A 113 -23.01 1.76 24.58
C SER A 113 -21.61 2.33 24.35
N HIS A 114 -21.47 3.16 23.30
CA HIS A 114 -20.22 3.78 22.90
C HIS A 114 -19.07 2.80 22.55
N ARG A 115 -19.40 1.55 22.18
CA ARG A 115 -18.40 0.61 21.64
C ARG A 115 -18.58 0.47 20.15
N ILE A 116 -17.47 0.49 19.44
CA ILE A 116 -17.36 0.23 18.00
C ILE A 116 -16.44 -0.96 17.81
N ILE A 117 -16.84 -1.84 16.91
CA ILE A 117 -16.01 -2.95 16.43
C ILE A 117 -15.50 -2.55 15.05
N LEU A 118 -14.20 -2.50 14.87
CA LEU A 118 -13.53 -2.36 13.60
C LEU A 118 -13.28 -3.75 13.04
N HIS A 119 -13.76 -4.01 11.83
CA HIS A 119 -13.49 -5.22 11.06
C HIS A 119 -12.47 -4.89 9.99
N GLY A 120 -11.25 -5.35 10.17
CA GLY A 120 -10.14 -5.22 9.21
C GLY A 120 -9.96 -6.48 8.38
N ILE A 121 -9.11 -6.42 7.35
CA ILE A 121 -8.80 -7.58 6.50
C ILE A 121 -8.14 -8.71 7.30
N GLN A 122 -7.29 -8.37 8.26
CA GLN A 122 -6.50 -9.34 9.03
C GLN A 122 -6.92 -9.43 10.51
N GLU A 123 -7.57 -8.42 11.05
CA GLU A 123 -7.87 -8.33 12.48
C GLU A 123 -9.19 -7.63 12.75
N THR A 124 -9.75 -7.96 13.91
CA THR A 124 -10.94 -7.28 14.45
C THR A 124 -10.59 -6.69 15.81
N MET A 125 -11.00 -5.47 16.09
CA MET A 125 -10.77 -4.83 17.38
C MET A 125 -11.94 -3.97 17.80
N ASP A 126 -12.13 -3.81 19.11
CA ASP A 126 -13.16 -2.96 19.66
C ASP A 126 -12.55 -1.75 20.37
N PHE A 127 -13.20 -0.59 20.24
CA PHE A 127 -12.77 0.67 20.84
C PHE A 127 -13.96 1.54 21.25
N THR A 128 -13.70 2.58 22.02
CA THR A 128 -14.73 3.54 22.39
C THR A 128 -14.93 4.57 21.30
N GLY A 129 -16.16 4.71 20.81
CA GLY A 129 -16.48 5.63 19.72
C GLY A 129 -17.95 5.62 19.35
N SER A 130 -18.29 6.31 18.28
CA SER A 130 -19.63 6.44 17.74
C SER A 130 -19.60 6.34 16.22
N ILE A 131 -20.46 5.53 15.65
CA ILE A 131 -20.64 5.41 14.20
C ILE A 131 -20.91 6.78 13.55
N ARG A 132 -21.63 7.65 14.24
CA ARG A 132 -21.98 8.98 13.73
C ARG A 132 -20.76 9.92 13.62
N GLU A 133 -19.81 9.78 14.53
CA GLU A 133 -18.56 10.54 14.49
C GLU A 133 -17.67 9.99 13.38
N LEU A 134 -17.53 8.66 13.29
CA LEU A 134 -16.79 8.00 12.21
C LEU A 134 -17.34 8.31 10.81
N GLU A 135 -18.67 8.38 10.65
CA GLU A 135 -19.32 8.74 9.39
C GLU A 135 -18.93 10.15 8.93
N LYS A 136 -18.72 11.09 9.84
CA LYS A 136 -18.26 12.45 9.52
C LYS A 136 -16.77 12.49 9.23
N GLU A 137 -15.96 11.80 10.05
CA GLU A 137 -14.51 11.79 9.95
C GLU A 137 -14.04 11.09 8.68
N LEU A 138 -14.71 10.00 8.29
CA LEU A 138 -14.34 9.13 7.16
C LEU A 138 -15.22 9.36 5.92
N ALA A 139 -15.91 10.49 5.86
CA ALA A 139 -16.77 10.82 4.72
C ALA A 139 -16.02 10.79 3.39
N GLY A 140 -16.69 10.29 2.34
CA GLY A 140 -16.14 10.14 0.99
C GLY A 140 -15.49 8.78 0.70
N ARG A 141 -15.10 8.01 1.73
CA ARG A 141 -14.60 6.64 1.56
C ARG A 141 -15.49 5.61 2.27
N PHE A 142 -16.06 5.98 3.41
CA PHE A 142 -16.97 5.11 4.16
C PHE A 142 -18.40 5.60 4.05
N VAL A 143 -19.31 4.65 3.84
CA VAL A 143 -20.74 4.90 3.63
C VAL A 143 -21.57 4.24 4.71
N ARG A 144 -22.56 4.99 5.22
CA ARG A 144 -23.50 4.49 6.21
C ARG A 144 -24.50 3.51 5.60
N VAL A 145 -24.20 2.23 5.63
CA VAL A 145 -25.06 1.19 5.02
C VAL A 145 -26.21 0.73 5.92
N HIS A 146 -26.05 0.87 7.22
CA HIS A 146 -27.07 0.52 8.22
C HIS A 146 -26.94 1.41 9.47
N ARG A 147 -27.98 1.41 10.34
CA ARG A 147 -27.87 2.12 11.63
C ARG A 147 -26.66 1.65 12.46
N ALA A 148 -26.25 0.40 12.30
CA ALA A 148 -25.15 -0.22 13.02
C ALA A 148 -23.86 -0.39 12.21
N TYR A 149 -23.86 -0.11 10.90
CA TYR A 149 -22.72 -0.40 10.02
C TYR A 149 -22.30 0.81 9.18
N LEU A 150 -21.01 1.07 9.16
CA LEU A 150 -20.33 2.03 8.28
C LEU A 150 -19.32 1.25 7.44
N ALA A 151 -19.55 1.09 6.15
CA ALA A 151 -18.80 0.23 5.25
C ALA A 151 -17.80 1.04 4.39
N ASN A 152 -16.62 0.48 4.17
CA ASN A 152 -15.66 1.00 3.21
C ASN A 152 -16.10 0.66 1.79
N ALA A 153 -16.48 1.67 1.01
CA ALA A 153 -16.98 1.51 -0.36
C ALA A 153 -15.95 0.87 -1.30
N ASP A 154 -14.65 1.19 -1.12
CA ASP A 154 -13.55 0.71 -1.95
C ASP A 154 -13.31 -0.82 -1.82
N LEU A 155 -13.76 -1.41 -0.72
CA LEU A 155 -13.56 -2.83 -0.40
C LEU A 155 -14.82 -3.69 -0.55
N VAL A 156 -15.91 -3.10 -1.07
CA VAL A 156 -17.12 -3.85 -1.40
C VAL A 156 -16.89 -4.68 -2.66
N LYS A 157 -17.08 -5.99 -2.54
CA LYS A 157 -17.01 -6.95 -3.65
C LYS A 157 -18.34 -7.09 -4.38
N SER A 158 -19.44 -7.19 -3.63
CA SER A 158 -20.79 -7.36 -4.19
C SER A 158 -21.88 -7.09 -3.15
N LEU A 159 -23.12 -6.98 -3.63
CA LEU A 159 -24.32 -6.87 -2.78
C LEU A 159 -25.21 -8.10 -2.93
N ASP A 160 -25.52 -8.77 -1.82
CA ASP A 160 -26.59 -9.78 -1.78
C ASP A 160 -27.94 -9.10 -1.54
N MET A 161 -28.71 -8.92 -2.60
CA MET A 161 -30.01 -8.25 -2.55
C MET A 161 -31.08 -9.04 -1.82
N ARG A 162 -30.96 -10.38 -1.78
CA ARG A 162 -31.94 -11.24 -1.10
C ARG A 162 -31.73 -11.20 0.41
N GLN A 163 -30.48 -11.34 0.84
CA GLN A 163 -30.11 -11.31 2.25
C GLN A 163 -29.87 -9.90 2.79
N LYS A 164 -29.84 -8.88 1.92
CA LYS A 164 -29.50 -7.48 2.22
C LYS A 164 -28.15 -7.37 2.90
N LYS A 165 -27.13 -8.01 2.32
CA LYS A 165 -25.77 -8.02 2.80
C LYS A 165 -24.82 -7.33 1.81
N VAL A 166 -23.91 -6.54 2.34
CA VAL A 166 -22.70 -6.13 1.65
C VAL A 166 -21.68 -7.26 1.83
N VAL A 167 -21.06 -7.70 0.75
CA VAL A 167 -19.99 -8.70 0.75
C VAL A 167 -18.67 -8.00 0.45
N PHE A 168 -17.70 -8.16 1.31
CA PHE A 168 -16.37 -7.56 1.17
C PHE A 168 -15.38 -8.46 0.45
N VAL A 169 -14.23 -7.89 0.08
CA VAL A 169 -13.17 -8.58 -0.69
C VAL A 169 -12.62 -9.84 -0.01
N ASN A 170 -12.62 -9.90 1.33
CA ASN A 170 -12.18 -11.06 2.12
C ASN A 170 -13.32 -12.07 2.39
N GLY A 171 -14.56 -11.79 1.94
CA GLY A 171 -15.74 -12.63 2.14
C GLY A 171 -16.56 -12.30 3.40
N GLU A 172 -16.11 -11.40 4.27
CA GLU A 172 -16.94 -10.90 5.38
C GLU A 172 -18.17 -10.15 4.87
N THR A 173 -19.17 -10.03 5.73
CA THR A 173 -20.44 -9.39 5.35
C THR A 173 -20.99 -8.53 6.46
N CYS A 174 -21.65 -7.42 6.08
CA CYS A 174 -22.50 -6.64 6.98
C CYS A 174 -23.87 -6.39 6.36
N LEU A 175 -24.85 -6.00 7.18
CA LEU A 175 -26.20 -5.73 6.70
C LEU A 175 -26.32 -4.33 6.11
N PHE A 176 -27.12 -4.15 5.09
CA PHE A 176 -27.52 -2.84 4.62
C PHE A 176 -29.03 -2.60 4.72
N SER A 177 -29.41 -1.35 4.91
CA SER A 177 -30.80 -0.91 4.99
C SER A 177 -31.41 -0.66 3.62
N ARG A 178 -32.74 -0.67 3.50
CA ARG A 178 -33.43 -0.30 2.26
C ARG A 178 -33.06 1.12 1.80
N LYS A 179 -32.81 2.03 2.73
CA LYS A 179 -32.44 3.43 2.43
C LYS A 179 -31.05 3.51 1.78
N ALA A 180 -30.08 2.73 2.25
CA ALA A 180 -28.71 2.74 1.72
C ALA A 180 -28.58 2.03 0.37
N LYS A 181 -29.60 1.27 -0.09
CA LYS A 181 -29.55 0.50 -1.33
C LYS A 181 -29.21 1.37 -2.55
N LYS A 182 -29.86 2.53 -2.69
CA LYS A 182 -29.65 3.43 -3.86
C LYS A 182 -28.21 3.92 -3.91
N GLU A 183 -27.70 4.42 -2.80
CA GLU A 183 -26.34 4.93 -2.68
C GLU A 183 -25.29 3.84 -2.96
N LEU A 184 -25.52 2.61 -2.46
CA LEU A 184 -24.64 1.47 -2.71
C LEU A 184 -24.61 1.04 -4.18
N LEU A 185 -25.75 1.09 -4.90
CA LEU A 185 -25.79 0.80 -6.33
C LEU A 185 -25.05 1.87 -7.15
N GLU A 186 -25.27 3.15 -6.83
CA GLU A 186 -24.54 4.27 -7.48
C GLU A 186 -23.01 4.15 -7.27
N LEU A 187 -22.55 3.71 -6.10
CA LEU A 187 -21.13 3.51 -5.82
C LEU A 187 -20.51 2.33 -6.58
N LEU A 188 -21.29 1.31 -6.91
CA LEU A 188 -20.82 0.14 -7.65
C LEU A 188 -20.98 0.26 -9.16
N GLY A 189 -21.50 1.40 -9.65
CA GLY A 189 -21.57 1.71 -11.09
C GLY A 189 -22.79 1.13 -11.80
N ASP A 190 -23.90 0.91 -11.10
CA ASP A 190 -25.21 0.53 -11.65
C ASP A 190 -26.11 1.75 -11.84
#